data_4cd5faad132eda55a47c9247266f67f7
#
_entry.id   4cd5faad132eda55a47c9247266f67f7
#
_cell.length_a   1.000
_cell.length_b   1.000
_cell.length_c   1.000
_cell.angle_alpha   90.00
_cell.angle_beta   90.00
_cell.angle_gamma   90.00
#
_symmetry.space_group_name_H-M   'P 1'
#
loop_
_entity.id
_entity.type
_entity.pdbx_description
1 polymer ?
#
loop_
_entity_poly.entity_id
_entity_poly.type
_entity_poly.pdbx_seq_one_letter_code
_entity_poly.pdbx_strand_id
1 'polypeptide(L)'
;AFASWFFGYFGIWSGKWLIGSLVLKRNVLADAMNQAKLRTVTVTGERVFARSAVFLRNIKYSFYGILIPAVLILGLFSVYLLWRYRHRAKQLIRHMLPYLILCLLPFAWYAVFANHSMEHVFFTYRLIAIFVSSWLCMCAAEDS
;
A
#
# COMPACT_ATOMS: atom_id res chain seq x y z
N ALA A 1 -18.70 -4.54 -15.20
CA ALA A 1 -18.57 -4.21 -13.78
C ALA A 1 -17.41 -3.24 -13.49
N PHE A 2 -16.16 -3.57 -13.86
CA PHE A 2 -15.00 -2.69 -13.57
C PHE A 2 -15.10 -1.32 -14.25
N ALA A 3 -15.45 -1.27 -15.53
CA ALA A 3 -15.60 -0.02 -16.27
C ALA A 3 -16.68 0.90 -15.65
N SER A 4 -17.83 0.34 -15.28
CA SER A 4 -18.92 1.10 -14.64
C SER A 4 -18.50 1.66 -13.29
N TRP A 5 -17.76 0.87 -12.49
CA TRP A 5 -17.19 1.34 -11.24
C TRP A 5 -16.17 2.46 -11.46
N PHE A 6 -15.27 2.31 -12.43
CA PHE A 6 -14.24 3.29 -12.76
C PHE A 6 -14.86 4.62 -13.18
N PHE A 7 -15.79 4.60 -14.14
CA PHE A 7 -16.49 5.82 -14.60
C PHE A 7 -17.34 6.46 -13.51
N GLY A 8 -18.02 5.67 -12.69
CA GLY A 8 -18.78 6.17 -11.55
C GLY A 8 -17.89 6.87 -10.52
N TYR A 9 -16.80 6.23 -10.14
CA TYR A 9 -15.84 6.79 -9.18
C TYR A 9 -15.20 8.09 -9.69
N PHE A 10 -14.64 8.07 -10.89
CA PHE A 10 -14.02 9.27 -11.47
C PHE A 10 -15.05 10.37 -11.81
N GLY A 11 -16.27 10.00 -12.22
CA GLY A 11 -17.35 10.96 -12.46
C GLY A 11 -17.75 11.72 -11.19
N ILE A 12 -17.90 11.01 -10.07
CA ILE A 12 -18.19 11.63 -8.78
C ILE A 12 -17.07 12.57 -8.33
N TRP A 13 -15.80 12.14 -8.43
CA TRP A 13 -14.66 12.95 -8.06
C TRP A 13 -14.53 14.22 -8.93
N SER A 14 -14.66 14.05 -10.25
CA SER A 14 -14.62 15.18 -11.19
C SER A 14 -15.76 16.16 -10.95
N GLY A 15 -16.98 15.65 -10.72
CA GLY A 15 -18.14 16.45 -10.37
C GLY A 15 -17.93 17.23 -9.07
N LYS A 16 -17.38 16.61 -8.04
CA LYS A 16 -17.02 17.26 -6.78
C LYS A 16 -16.04 18.42 -6.98
N TRP A 17 -15.00 18.23 -7.80
CA TRP A 17 -14.01 19.29 -8.06
C TRP A 17 -14.60 20.43 -8.89
N LEU A 18 -15.44 20.13 -9.88
CA LEU A 18 -16.12 21.14 -10.68
C LEU A 18 -17.08 22.00 -9.82
N ILE A 19 -17.97 21.35 -9.08
CA ILE A 19 -18.92 22.03 -8.19
C ILE A 19 -18.16 22.84 -7.12
N GLY A 20 -17.14 22.24 -6.51
CA GLY A 20 -16.30 22.93 -5.55
C GLY A 20 -15.61 24.16 -6.12
N SER A 21 -15.12 24.08 -7.37
CA SER A 21 -14.48 25.22 -8.03
C SER A 21 -15.47 26.35 -8.33
N LEU A 22 -16.69 26.01 -8.74
CA LEU A 22 -17.75 26.99 -8.99
C LEU A 22 -18.20 27.70 -7.70
N VAL A 23 -18.46 26.91 -6.65
CA VAL A 23 -18.93 27.44 -5.36
C VAL A 23 -17.86 28.29 -4.67
N LEU A 24 -16.62 27.82 -4.62
CA LEU A 24 -15.52 28.49 -3.94
C LEU A 24 -14.82 29.56 -4.79
N LYS A 25 -15.22 29.71 -6.05
CA LYS A 25 -14.62 30.64 -7.03
C LYS A 25 -13.08 30.51 -7.11
N ARG A 26 -12.58 29.29 -6.96
CA ARG A 26 -11.13 28.97 -7.05
C ARG A 26 -10.95 27.59 -7.70
N ASN A 27 -9.77 27.34 -8.25
CA ASN A 27 -9.47 26.06 -8.90
C ASN A 27 -9.18 24.95 -7.87
N VAL A 28 -10.25 24.25 -7.43
CA VAL A 28 -10.15 23.16 -6.45
C VAL A 28 -9.33 21.97 -6.99
N LEU A 29 -9.34 21.75 -8.32
CA LEU A 29 -8.52 20.69 -8.92
C LEU A 29 -7.02 21.01 -8.78
N ALA A 30 -6.63 22.25 -9.03
CA ALA A 30 -5.23 22.68 -8.85
C ALA A 30 -4.80 22.52 -7.38
N ASP A 31 -5.66 22.90 -6.43
CA ASP A 31 -5.40 22.70 -5.00
C ASP A 31 -5.23 21.21 -4.66
N ALA A 32 -6.11 20.35 -5.18
CA ALA A 32 -6.03 18.90 -4.96
C ALA A 32 -4.74 18.29 -5.55
N MET A 33 -4.34 18.73 -6.74
CA MET A 33 -3.08 18.29 -7.37
C MET A 33 -1.84 18.77 -6.59
N ASN A 34 -1.86 20.00 -6.09
CA ASN A 34 -0.79 20.51 -5.23
C ASN A 34 -0.69 19.70 -3.92
N GLN A 35 -1.82 19.39 -3.29
CA GLN A 35 -1.83 18.53 -2.10
C GLN A 35 -1.33 17.11 -2.41
N ALA A 36 -1.69 16.53 -3.54
CA ALA A 36 -1.15 15.23 -3.97
C ALA A 36 0.36 15.31 -4.18
N LYS A 37 0.85 16.39 -4.78
CA LYS A 37 2.28 16.62 -4.98
C LYS A 37 3.04 16.73 -3.64
N LEU A 38 2.52 17.45 -2.66
CA LEU A 38 3.12 17.59 -1.33
C LEU A 38 3.20 16.25 -0.56
N ARG A 39 2.30 15.32 -0.85
CA ARG A 39 2.36 13.96 -0.25
C ARG A 39 3.51 13.11 -0.80
N THR A 40 4.03 13.46 -1.96
CA THR A 40 5.11 12.72 -2.63
C THR A 40 6.46 13.39 -2.49
N VAL A 41 6.47 14.73 -2.59
CA VAL A 41 7.67 15.58 -2.57
C VAL A 41 7.41 16.88 -1.80
N THR A 42 8.46 17.63 -1.49
CA THR A 42 8.33 18.98 -0.91
C THR A 42 7.79 19.99 -1.92
N VAL A 43 7.50 21.22 -1.43
CA VAL A 43 7.15 22.38 -2.27
C VAL A 43 8.23 22.66 -3.31
N THR A 44 9.51 22.48 -2.95
CA THR A 44 10.68 22.63 -3.84
C THR A 44 10.87 21.44 -4.79
N GLY A 45 10.10 20.38 -4.65
CA GLY A 45 10.24 19.17 -5.46
C GLY A 45 11.27 18.17 -4.93
N GLU A 46 11.93 18.47 -3.82
CA GLU A 46 12.89 17.58 -3.18
C GLU A 46 12.20 16.54 -2.29
N ARG A 47 12.84 15.40 -2.10
CA ARG A 47 12.39 14.38 -1.15
C ARG A 47 12.95 14.68 0.22
N VAL A 48 12.08 14.86 1.20
CA VAL A 48 12.48 15.10 2.59
C VAL A 48 13.00 13.81 3.25
N PHE A 49 12.41 12.66 2.89
CA PHE A 49 12.70 11.41 3.57
C PHE A 49 13.23 10.35 2.62
N ALA A 50 14.27 9.63 3.04
CA ALA A 50 14.70 8.42 2.36
C ALA A 50 13.59 7.37 2.39
N ARG A 51 13.31 6.72 1.27
CA ARG A 51 12.27 5.67 1.18
C ARG A 51 12.49 4.55 2.20
N SER A 52 13.75 4.13 2.39
CA SER A 52 14.10 3.12 3.39
C SER A 52 13.68 3.52 4.81
N ALA A 53 13.85 4.79 5.18
CA ALA A 53 13.43 5.30 6.48
C ALA A 53 11.90 5.25 6.64
N VAL A 54 11.15 5.57 5.57
CA VAL A 54 9.67 5.47 5.57
C VAL A 54 9.22 4.03 5.76
N PHE A 55 9.79 3.08 5.02
CA PHE A 55 9.49 1.66 5.18
C PHE A 55 9.79 1.15 6.59
N LEU A 56 11.01 1.36 7.05
CA LEU A 56 11.44 0.90 8.37
C LEU A 56 10.59 1.47 9.50
N ARG A 57 10.24 2.76 9.42
CA ARG A 57 9.41 3.41 10.42
C ARG A 57 8.00 2.83 10.46
N ASN A 58 7.35 2.63 9.30
CA ASN A 58 6.01 2.05 9.25
C ASN A 58 6.00 0.58 9.69
N ILE A 59 6.99 -0.22 9.28
CA ILE A 59 7.14 -1.61 9.74
C ILE A 59 7.37 -1.66 11.25
N LYS A 60 8.30 -0.88 11.77
CA LYS A 60 8.57 -0.81 13.20
C LYS A 60 7.34 -0.41 14.01
N TYR A 61 6.56 0.55 13.50
CA TYR A 61 5.35 1.00 14.16
C TYR A 61 4.23 -0.05 14.14
N SER A 62 4.10 -0.81 13.04
CA SER A 62 3.13 -1.89 12.89
C SER A 62 3.35 -3.03 13.88
N PHE A 63 4.60 -3.35 14.14
CA PHE A 63 4.99 -4.47 14.99
C PHE A 63 5.63 -4.01 16.31
N TYR A 64 5.17 -2.87 16.82
CA TYR A 64 5.74 -2.31 18.05
C TYR A 64 5.74 -3.33 19.20
N GLY A 65 6.93 -3.59 19.75
CA GLY A 65 7.14 -4.58 20.81
C GLY A 65 7.17 -6.05 20.37
N ILE A 66 6.61 -6.40 19.20
CA ILE A 66 6.55 -7.78 18.67
C ILE A 66 7.24 -7.96 17.31
N LEU A 67 8.01 -6.95 16.87
CA LEU A 67 8.61 -6.96 15.53
C LEU A 67 9.49 -8.20 15.30
N ILE A 68 10.40 -8.49 16.24
CA ILE A 68 11.33 -9.60 16.11
C ILE A 68 10.60 -10.95 16.04
N PRO A 69 9.74 -11.32 17.03
CA PRO A 69 9.02 -12.58 16.93
C PRO A 69 8.10 -12.66 15.72
N ALA A 70 7.44 -11.57 15.32
CA ALA A 70 6.60 -11.56 14.12
C ALA A 70 7.41 -11.84 12.85
N VAL A 71 8.54 -11.18 12.66
CA VAL A 71 9.42 -11.39 11.50
C VAL A 71 9.98 -12.81 11.48
N LEU A 72 10.36 -13.35 12.64
CA LEU A 72 10.84 -14.74 12.74
C LEU A 72 9.76 -15.75 12.36
N ILE A 73 8.55 -15.60 12.90
CA ILE A 73 7.43 -16.49 12.60
C ILE A 73 7.08 -16.43 11.11
N LEU A 74 6.92 -15.23 10.55
CA LEU A 74 6.63 -15.02 9.13
C LEU A 74 7.75 -15.59 8.24
N GLY A 75 9.01 -15.37 8.61
CA GLY A 75 10.17 -15.87 7.88
C GLY A 75 10.25 -17.39 7.90
N LEU A 76 10.18 -18.02 9.07
CA LEU A 76 10.22 -19.47 9.22
C LEU A 76 9.07 -20.15 8.48
N PHE A 77 7.87 -19.59 8.57
CA PHE A 77 6.71 -20.13 7.86
C PHE A 77 6.87 -19.97 6.33
N SER A 78 7.40 -18.85 5.85
CA SER A 78 7.70 -18.66 4.42
C SER A 78 8.73 -19.68 3.92
N VAL A 79 9.78 -19.93 4.69
CA VAL A 79 10.79 -20.97 4.35
C VAL A 79 10.16 -22.35 4.31
N TYR A 80 9.31 -22.68 5.31
CA TYR A 80 8.56 -23.94 5.32
C TYR A 80 7.71 -24.12 4.07
N LEU A 81 6.94 -23.10 3.67
CA LEU A 81 6.12 -23.13 2.47
C LEU A 81 6.97 -23.33 1.20
N LEU A 82 8.02 -22.56 1.03
CA LEU A 82 8.94 -22.69 -0.11
C LEU A 82 9.52 -24.10 -0.19
N TRP A 83 9.90 -24.71 0.93
CA TRP A 83 10.40 -26.06 0.98
C TRP A 83 9.31 -27.09 0.67
N ARG A 84 8.12 -26.94 1.24
CA ARG A 84 6.96 -27.84 1.06
C ARG A 84 6.51 -27.91 -0.40
N TYR A 85 6.49 -26.74 -1.10
CA TYR A 85 5.94 -26.63 -2.45
C TYR A 85 6.99 -26.47 -3.55
N ARG A 86 8.27 -26.69 -3.26
CA ARG A 86 9.37 -26.52 -4.22
C ARG A 86 9.18 -27.25 -5.56
N HIS A 87 8.48 -28.37 -5.57
CA HIS A 87 8.25 -29.17 -6.78
C HIS A 87 7.02 -28.73 -7.61
N ARG A 88 6.18 -27.85 -7.05
CA ARG A 88 4.98 -27.32 -7.71
C ARG A 88 5.03 -25.82 -7.95
N ALA A 89 6.23 -25.24 -7.97
CA ALA A 89 6.45 -23.80 -7.97
C ALA A 89 5.69 -23.04 -9.09
N LYS A 90 5.61 -23.61 -10.30
CA LYS A 90 4.93 -22.95 -11.44
C LYS A 90 3.42 -22.81 -11.23
N GLN A 91 2.76 -23.86 -10.75
CA GLN A 91 1.32 -23.83 -10.44
C GLN A 91 1.05 -22.89 -9.28
N LEU A 92 1.87 -23.01 -8.24
CA LEU A 92 1.81 -22.17 -7.04
C LEU A 92 1.89 -20.68 -7.38
N ILE A 93 2.88 -20.26 -8.15
CA ILE A 93 3.05 -18.85 -8.55
C ILE A 93 1.80 -18.30 -9.23
N ARG A 94 1.16 -19.08 -10.10
CA ARG A 94 -0.05 -18.62 -10.81
C ARG A 94 -1.23 -18.37 -9.86
N HIS A 95 -1.41 -19.24 -8.88
CA HIS A 95 -2.48 -19.09 -7.89
C HIS A 95 -2.16 -18.01 -6.86
N MET A 96 -0.88 -17.84 -6.51
CA MET A 96 -0.42 -16.87 -5.54
C MET A 96 -0.29 -15.45 -6.09
N LEU A 97 -0.22 -15.28 -7.41
CA LEU A 97 0.04 -13.97 -8.04
C LEU A 97 -0.89 -12.83 -7.57
N PRO A 98 -2.22 -13.02 -7.42
CA PRO A 98 -3.10 -11.96 -6.90
C PRO A 98 -2.72 -11.53 -5.48
N TYR A 99 -2.40 -12.48 -4.62
CA TYR A 99 -2.00 -12.20 -3.23
C TYR A 99 -0.63 -11.54 -3.15
N LEU A 100 0.31 -11.93 -4.02
CA LEU A 100 1.62 -11.28 -4.14
C LEU A 100 1.48 -9.81 -4.54
N ILE A 101 0.60 -9.51 -5.50
CA ILE A 101 0.30 -8.14 -5.90
C ILE A 101 -0.26 -7.35 -4.72
N LEU A 102 -1.21 -7.92 -3.98
CA LEU A 102 -1.77 -7.29 -2.78
C LEU A 102 -0.73 -7.08 -1.68
N CYS A 103 0.19 -8.02 -1.49
CA CYS A 103 1.31 -7.87 -0.56
C CYS A 103 2.23 -6.68 -0.91
N LEU A 104 2.36 -6.33 -2.18
CA LEU A 104 3.20 -5.22 -2.62
C LEU A 104 2.52 -3.85 -2.50
N LEU A 105 1.19 -3.78 -2.41
CA LEU A 105 0.44 -2.52 -2.34
C LEU A 105 0.87 -1.57 -1.21
N PRO A 106 1.06 -2.01 0.05
CA PRO A 106 1.55 -1.14 1.11
C PRO A 106 2.90 -0.52 0.80
N PHE A 107 3.80 -1.29 0.22
CA PHE A 107 5.14 -0.83 -0.12
C PHE A 107 5.12 0.13 -1.30
N ALA A 108 4.29 -0.12 -2.32
CA ALA A 108 4.06 0.81 -3.41
C ALA A 108 3.48 2.14 -2.88
N TRP A 109 2.52 2.09 -1.96
CA TRP A 109 2.00 3.28 -1.29
C TRP A 109 3.10 4.08 -0.59
N TYR A 110 3.93 3.43 0.24
CA TYR A 110 5.03 4.08 0.95
C TYR A 110 6.08 4.66 -0.01
N ALA A 111 6.32 4.01 -1.14
CA ALA A 111 7.26 4.50 -2.15
C ALA A 111 6.74 5.76 -2.86
N VAL A 112 5.43 5.82 -3.15
CA VAL A 112 4.81 6.94 -3.86
C VAL A 112 4.51 8.10 -2.90
N PHE A 113 3.86 7.81 -1.77
CA PHE A 113 3.43 8.81 -0.79
C PHE A 113 4.35 8.88 0.43
N ALA A 114 5.66 8.98 0.18
CA ALA A 114 6.68 8.90 1.21
C ALA A 114 6.50 9.97 2.30
N ASN A 115 6.29 11.24 1.93
CA ASN A 115 6.10 12.32 2.88
C ASN A 115 4.85 12.09 3.74
N HIS A 116 3.74 11.76 3.12
CA HIS A 116 2.49 11.46 3.83
C HIS A 116 2.66 10.29 4.80
N SER A 117 3.34 9.23 4.35
CA SER A 117 3.55 8.02 5.17
C SER A 117 4.51 8.24 6.34
N MET A 118 5.41 9.22 6.23
CA MET A 118 6.33 9.58 7.31
C MET A 118 5.67 10.49 8.35
N GLU A 119 4.89 11.47 7.91
CA GLU A 119 4.17 12.41 8.79
C GLU A 119 3.03 11.73 9.53
N HIS A 120 2.31 10.83 8.85
CA HIS A 120 1.13 10.16 9.37
C HIS A 120 1.37 8.67 9.67
N VAL A 121 2.55 8.31 10.18
CA VAL A 121 2.91 6.91 10.47
C VAL A 121 1.87 6.20 11.35
N PHE A 122 1.27 6.89 12.31
CA PHE A 122 0.21 6.39 13.18
C PHE A 122 -1.09 5.99 12.44
N PHE A 123 -1.19 6.35 11.17
CA PHE A 123 -2.29 6.00 10.28
C PHE A 123 -1.84 4.97 9.23
N THR A 124 -0.71 5.25 8.58
CA THR A 124 -0.25 4.51 7.41
C THR A 124 0.33 3.15 7.75
N TYR A 125 0.80 2.93 8.98
CA TYR A 125 1.26 1.61 9.42
C TYR A 125 0.20 0.51 9.25
N ARG A 126 -1.10 0.87 9.32
CA ARG A 126 -2.22 -0.07 9.16
C ARG A 126 -2.26 -0.72 7.78
N LEU A 127 -1.64 -0.11 6.78
CA LEU A 127 -1.52 -0.71 5.44
C LEU A 127 -0.74 -2.03 5.47
N ILE A 128 0.15 -2.23 6.44
CA ILE A 128 0.86 -3.50 6.63
C ILE A 128 -0.11 -4.65 6.94
N ALA A 129 -1.30 -4.37 7.48
CA ALA A 129 -2.32 -5.40 7.66
C ALA A 129 -2.74 -6.03 6.32
N ILE A 130 -2.73 -5.28 5.22
CA ILE A 130 -2.99 -5.80 3.87
C ILE A 130 -1.90 -6.80 3.49
N PHE A 131 -0.63 -6.48 3.77
CA PHE A 131 0.48 -7.40 3.53
C PHE A 131 0.30 -8.70 4.33
N VAL A 132 0.07 -8.59 5.64
CA VAL A 132 -0.07 -9.77 6.53
C VAL A 132 -1.28 -10.61 6.14
N SER A 133 -2.46 -10.00 5.92
CA SER A 133 -3.67 -10.73 5.55
C SER A 133 -3.55 -11.39 4.18
N SER A 134 -2.98 -10.71 3.18
CA SER A 134 -2.76 -11.27 1.86
C SER A 134 -1.77 -12.43 1.91
N TRP A 135 -0.73 -12.32 2.72
CA TRP A 135 0.24 -13.37 2.93
C TRP A 135 -0.40 -14.60 3.61
N LEU A 136 -1.25 -14.40 4.64
CA LEU A 136 -2.00 -15.47 5.28
C LEU A 136 -3.00 -16.14 4.32
N CYS A 137 -3.72 -15.35 3.50
CA CYS A 137 -4.60 -15.89 2.47
C CYS A 137 -3.84 -16.70 1.41
N MET A 138 -2.65 -16.24 1.02
CA MET A 138 -1.76 -16.97 0.12
C MET A 138 -1.41 -18.34 0.71
N CYS A 139 -1.10 -18.39 2.00
CA CYS A 139 -0.79 -19.63 2.70
C CYS A 139 -2.00 -20.58 2.81
N ALA A 140 -3.20 -20.04 3.05
CA ALA A 140 -4.43 -20.82 3.17
C ALA A 140 -4.96 -21.34 1.82
N ALA A 141 -4.68 -20.64 0.71
CA ALA A 141 -5.12 -21.04 -0.63
C ALA A 141 -4.37 -22.24 -1.20
N GLU A 142 -3.33 -22.73 -0.50
CA GLU A 142 -2.54 -23.88 -0.93
C GLU A 142 -3.18 -25.22 -0.58
N ASP A 143 -4.11 -25.22 0.36
CA ASP A 143 -4.79 -26.46 0.84
C ASP A 143 -6.08 -26.75 0.07
N SER A 144 -6.48 -25.89 -0.87
CA SER A 144 -7.69 -26.04 -1.70
C SER A 144 -7.35 -26.42 -3.15
#